data_49ce385be7f919107b8a2393ccc7d458
#
_entry.id   49ce385be7f919107b8a2393ccc7d458
#
_cell.length_a   1.000
_cell.length_b   1.000
_cell.length_c   1.000
_cell.angle_alpha   90.00
_cell.angle_beta   90.00
_cell.angle_gamma   90.00
#
_symmetry.space_group_name_H-M   'P 1'
#
loop_
_entity.id
_entity.type
_entity.pdbx_description
1 polymer ?
#
loop_
_entity_poly.entity_id
_entity_poly.type
_entity_poly.pdbx_seq_one_letter_code
_entity_poly.pdbx_strand_id
1 'polypeptide(L)'
;MNHATGRSANPDDASPVSGNVTQDAVVIVPGIMGSALRDTATGRLLWGLSGTRWLVRAWTGRDGLAALRMTDDELAGRFGRVTATGLLRHSAWTPHLRGFEPYTALGAAMRRCVPDPAAVLEFAYDWRIPVAVNGRLLAAAARKHLMDWRAHPAHDAARRLRRDETPARLVFVSHSMGGLVTQAALDPVHDSDLAGDTRAVLTLGTPFHGAVKAVSILNSGRGTPVPLPHGRLRRLCATMPGLHDLLPRYTCVLEGASARRLTPGDVAGIGGDPDLARLAADDAVRREAVALPGHHAVVGVRQETTQSLSIDGGVVHAHCHTVRRHSDDSFIRHPDGRLATFDCEGDGTVSTESAALGAFTTPLPLQHGAVAADPFAMDALAELVRGDRHLGPPMGGAGCGLDTPDLAEAGSPWTMTIRGPASPSGVTCRVERLDGTELPPARLSLHNRRLTATVRADEPGLYRVTVRSRDNSRVSQLVLVAPPGGAEADGNEDTSPDQPW
;
A
#
# COMPACT_ATOMS: atom_id res chain seq x y z
N MET A 1 -37.92 -51.84 26.19
CA MET A 1 -37.12 -51.11 27.20
C MET A 1 -35.68 -51.14 26.74
N ASN A 2 -35.21 -50.13 25.98
CA ASN A 2 -33.84 -50.00 25.57
C ASN A 2 -33.38 -48.63 25.99
N HIS A 3 -32.46 -48.61 26.95
CA HIS A 3 -31.80 -47.39 27.41
C HIS A 3 -30.67 -47.04 26.40
N ALA A 4 -30.80 -45.88 25.73
CA ALA A 4 -29.74 -45.26 25.00
C ALA A 4 -28.94 -44.40 25.97
N THR A 5 -27.69 -44.78 26.24
CA THR A 5 -26.72 -43.97 26.98
C THR A 5 -26.07 -42.97 26.02
N GLY A 6 -26.43 -41.70 26.20
CA GLY A 6 -25.75 -40.58 25.54
C GLY A 6 -24.32 -40.45 26.05
N ARG A 7 -23.34 -40.55 25.16
CA ARG A 7 -21.96 -40.11 25.41
C ARG A 7 -21.91 -38.60 25.34
N SER A 8 -21.60 -37.97 26.43
CA SER A 8 -21.20 -36.57 26.54
C SER A 8 -19.84 -36.41 25.83
N ALA A 9 -19.79 -35.54 24.81
CA ALA A 9 -18.52 -35.16 24.18
C ALA A 9 -17.69 -34.37 25.17
N ASN A 10 -16.48 -34.82 25.40
CA ASN A 10 -15.50 -34.15 26.25
C ASN A 10 -14.93 -32.91 25.50
N PRO A 11 -14.92 -31.71 26.08
CA PRO A 11 -14.43 -30.50 25.38
C PRO A 11 -12.90 -30.49 25.17
N ASP A 12 -12.17 -31.49 25.66
CA ASP A 12 -10.70 -31.56 25.56
C ASP A 12 -10.19 -32.37 24.36
N ASP A 13 -11.05 -32.83 23.46
CA ASP A 13 -10.66 -33.55 22.23
C ASP A 13 -10.45 -32.63 21.03
N ALA A 14 -9.84 -31.49 21.26
CA ALA A 14 -9.24 -30.70 20.17
C ALA A 14 -7.93 -31.38 19.78
N SER A 15 -7.99 -32.31 18.81
CA SER A 15 -6.80 -32.78 18.13
C SER A 15 -5.90 -31.63 17.73
N PRO A 16 -4.57 -31.69 18.03
CA PRO A 16 -3.67 -30.63 17.59
C PRO A 16 -3.72 -30.61 16.06
N VAL A 17 -4.18 -29.50 15.48
CA VAL A 17 -4.02 -29.20 14.06
C VAL A 17 -2.50 -29.23 13.84
N SER A 18 -1.98 -30.34 13.33
CA SER A 18 -0.62 -30.46 12.84
C SER A 18 -0.46 -29.64 11.58
N GLY A 19 -0.70 -28.34 11.68
CA GLY A 19 -0.38 -27.34 10.69
C GLY A 19 1.10 -27.02 10.83
N ASN A 20 1.83 -27.08 9.72
CA ASN A 20 3.23 -26.71 9.65
C ASN A 20 3.38 -25.25 10.11
N VAL A 21 3.93 -25.00 11.29
CA VAL A 21 4.19 -23.64 11.82
C VAL A 21 5.68 -23.36 11.74
N THR A 22 6.04 -22.09 11.47
CA THR A 22 7.43 -21.65 11.51
C THR A 22 7.84 -21.34 12.94
N GLN A 23 9.09 -21.62 13.29
CA GLN A 23 9.68 -21.16 14.55
C GLN A 23 10.26 -19.74 14.46
N ASP A 24 10.30 -19.15 13.26
CA ASP A 24 10.95 -17.87 13.02
C ASP A 24 10.16 -16.71 13.63
N ALA A 25 10.87 -15.61 13.88
CA ALA A 25 10.28 -14.35 14.31
C ALA A 25 9.76 -13.58 13.07
N VAL A 26 8.47 -13.27 13.06
CA VAL A 26 7.83 -12.56 11.94
C VAL A 26 7.72 -11.07 12.27
N VAL A 27 8.12 -10.21 11.33
CA VAL A 27 8.01 -8.75 11.46
C VAL A 27 7.12 -8.21 10.34
N ILE A 28 6.00 -7.61 10.71
CA ILE A 28 5.08 -6.97 9.77
C ILE A 28 5.40 -5.49 9.68
N VAL A 29 5.68 -4.99 8.46
CA VAL A 29 6.03 -3.59 8.20
C VAL A 29 5.00 -2.98 7.25
N PRO A 30 4.18 -2.01 7.70
CA PRO A 30 3.12 -1.41 6.89
C PRO A 30 3.65 -0.47 5.82
N GLY A 31 2.78 -0.07 4.87
CA GLY A 31 3.03 0.99 3.90
C GLY A 31 2.87 2.40 4.48
N ILE A 32 3.05 3.38 3.61
CA ILE A 32 2.74 4.79 3.92
C ILE A 32 1.29 4.89 4.39
N MET A 33 1.04 5.78 5.37
CA MET A 33 -0.27 5.96 5.99
C MET A 33 -0.81 4.72 6.74
N GLY A 34 -0.04 3.65 6.85
CA GLY A 34 -0.45 2.37 7.43
C GLY A 34 -0.31 2.27 8.95
N SER A 35 0.28 3.26 9.61
CA SER A 35 0.38 3.36 11.08
C SER A 35 -0.47 4.50 11.60
N ALA A 36 -1.11 4.30 12.74
CA ALA A 36 -1.77 5.37 13.49
C ALA A 36 -0.71 6.29 14.12
N LEU A 37 -0.91 7.60 13.99
CA LEU A 37 0.02 8.61 14.50
C LEU A 37 -0.64 9.46 15.58
N ARG A 38 0.10 9.71 16.67
CA ARG A 38 -0.31 10.59 17.76
C ARG A 38 0.72 11.67 18.03
N ASP A 39 0.25 12.80 18.46
CA ASP A 39 1.07 13.84 19.05
C ASP A 39 1.59 13.36 20.41
N THR A 40 2.91 13.38 20.61
CA THR A 40 3.57 12.83 21.80
C THR A 40 3.23 13.63 23.04
N ALA A 41 3.12 14.97 22.93
CA ALA A 41 2.90 15.85 24.07
C ALA A 41 1.44 15.79 24.58
N THR A 42 0.48 15.70 23.65
CA THR A 42 -0.94 15.78 23.96
C THR A 42 -1.67 14.43 23.93
N GLY A 43 -1.04 13.38 23.37
CA GLY A 43 -1.69 12.09 23.10
C GLY A 43 -2.77 12.14 22.04
N ARG A 44 -3.00 13.31 21.39
CA ARG A 44 -4.04 13.49 20.38
C ARG A 44 -3.77 12.65 19.14
N LEU A 45 -4.79 11.92 18.68
CA LEU A 45 -4.72 11.18 17.41
C LEU A 45 -4.65 12.18 16.24
N LEU A 46 -3.54 12.14 15.49
CA LEU A 46 -3.31 12.93 14.30
C LEU A 46 -3.73 12.18 13.02
N TRP A 47 -3.42 10.89 12.98
CA TRP A 47 -3.79 10.01 11.87
C TRP A 47 -4.28 8.66 12.41
N GLY A 48 -5.44 8.20 11.92
CA GLY A 48 -6.01 6.91 12.30
C GLY A 48 -7.46 6.78 11.87
N LEU A 49 -7.92 5.55 11.65
CA LEU A 49 -9.29 5.25 11.24
C LEU A 49 -10.20 5.11 12.47
N SER A 50 -10.38 6.17 13.25
CA SER A 50 -11.30 6.16 14.40
C SER A 50 -12.78 6.39 14.04
N GLY A 51 -13.16 6.14 12.77
CA GLY A 51 -14.52 6.27 12.26
C GLY A 51 -14.70 7.45 11.30
N THR A 52 -15.94 7.61 10.78
CA THR A 52 -16.32 8.67 9.83
C THR A 52 -16.06 10.09 10.34
N ARG A 53 -16.09 10.28 11.67
CA ARG A 53 -15.82 11.59 12.31
C ARG A 53 -14.41 12.12 12.01
N TRP A 54 -13.41 11.25 11.83
CA TRP A 54 -12.07 11.67 11.51
C TRP A 54 -12.00 12.17 10.04
N LEU A 55 -12.61 11.44 9.10
CA LEU A 55 -12.71 11.85 7.71
C LEU A 55 -13.42 13.20 7.58
N VAL A 56 -14.59 13.36 8.21
CA VAL A 56 -15.30 14.64 8.23
C VAL A 56 -14.40 15.75 8.77
N ARG A 57 -13.65 15.51 9.84
CA ARG A 57 -12.73 16.49 10.41
C ARG A 57 -11.56 16.82 9.48
N ALA A 58 -11.04 15.85 8.71
CA ALA A 58 -10.01 16.07 7.70
C ALA A 58 -10.50 17.02 6.60
N TRP A 59 -11.79 16.95 6.24
CA TRP A 59 -12.41 17.82 5.25
C TRP A 59 -12.83 19.18 5.81
N THR A 60 -13.46 19.22 6.98
CA THR A 60 -14.10 20.42 7.54
C THR A 60 -13.24 21.16 8.56
N GLY A 61 -12.32 20.47 9.24
CA GLY A 61 -11.49 21.05 10.30
C GLY A 61 -10.29 21.81 9.75
N ARG A 62 -10.10 23.08 10.19
CA ARG A 62 -8.90 23.86 9.84
C ARG A 62 -7.59 23.18 10.22
N ASP A 63 -7.59 22.31 11.25
CA ASP A 63 -6.39 21.67 11.82
C ASP A 63 -6.23 20.19 11.44
N GLY A 64 -7.12 19.60 10.63
CA GLY A 64 -7.17 18.15 10.42
C GLY A 64 -5.87 17.56 9.87
N LEU A 65 -5.48 17.91 8.65
CA LEU A 65 -4.24 17.47 8.03
C LEU A 65 -3.04 18.37 8.36
N ALA A 66 -3.27 19.63 8.76
CA ALA A 66 -2.18 20.58 9.07
C ALA A 66 -1.31 20.10 10.24
N ALA A 67 -1.88 19.41 11.22
CA ALA A 67 -1.15 18.86 12.35
C ALA A 67 -0.14 17.74 11.96
N LEU A 68 -0.28 17.16 10.77
CA LEU A 68 0.65 16.18 10.21
C LEU A 68 1.83 16.81 9.45
N ARG A 69 1.79 18.12 9.16
CA ARG A 69 2.91 18.78 8.48
C ARG A 69 4.19 18.66 9.31
N MET A 70 5.29 18.47 8.61
CA MET A 70 6.60 18.49 9.24
C MET A 70 6.90 19.89 9.75
N THR A 71 7.42 19.98 10.98
CA THR A 71 7.93 21.23 11.55
C THR A 71 9.38 21.44 11.11
N ASP A 72 9.89 22.68 11.23
CA ASP A 72 11.30 23.00 10.94
C ASP A 72 12.25 22.11 11.77
N ASP A 73 11.88 21.79 13.02
CA ASP A 73 12.63 20.88 13.87
C ASP A 73 12.68 19.46 13.31
N GLU A 74 11.53 18.94 12.84
CA GLU A 74 11.46 17.62 12.21
C GLU A 74 12.23 17.60 10.88
N LEU A 75 12.14 18.65 10.06
CA LEU A 75 12.94 18.80 8.83
C LEU A 75 14.43 18.89 9.11
N ALA A 76 14.83 19.48 10.24
CA ALA A 76 16.21 19.50 10.74
C ALA A 76 16.64 18.16 11.40
N GLY A 77 15.82 17.10 11.32
CA GLY A 77 16.14 15.76 11.86
C GLY A 77 15.83 15.57 13.35
N ARG A 78 15.16 16.53 14.00
CA ARG A 78 14.75 16.40 15.42
C ARG A 78 13.35 15.78 15.50
N PHE A 79 13.28 14.46 15.36
CA PHE A 79 12.04 13.69 15.41
C PHE A 79 11.58 13.42 16.84
N GLY A 80 10.29 13.05 17.02
CA GLY A 80 9.71 12.66 18.32
C GLY A 80 8.46 13.45 18.72
N ARG A 81 8.09 14.53 18.00
CA ARG A 81 6.81 15.22 18.18
C ARG A 81 5.63 14.30 17.88
N VAL A 82 5.79 13.41 16.94
CA VAL A 82 4.78 12.44 16.54
C VAL A 82 5.31 11.03 16.78
N THR A 83 4.45 10.18 17.31
CA THR A 83 4.75 8.76 17.55
C THR A 83 3.73 7.87 16.84
N ALA A 84 4.18 6.76 16.29
CA ALA A 84 3.33 5.71 15.78
C ALA A 84 2.90 4.79 16.93
N THR A 85 1.60 4.47 16.99
CA THR A 85 1.03 3.74 18.14
C THR A 85 0.50 2.35 17.79
N GLY A 86 0.51 1.98 16.53
CA GLY A 86 0.09 0.66 16.03
C GLY A 86 -0.27 0.72 14.55
N LEU A 87 -0.43 -0.45 13.95
CA LEU A 87 -0.90 -0.55 12.59
C LEU A 87 -2.38 -0.13 12.52
N LEU A 88 -2.77 0.46 11.39
CA LEU A 88 -4.17 0.78 11.17
C LEU A 88 -4.99 -0.51 11.18
N ARG A 89 -6.01 -0.53 12.02
CA ARG A 89 -6.97 -1.62 12.16
C ARG A 89 -8.37 -1.06 12.21
N HIS A 90 -9.36 -1.81 11.72
CA HIS A 90 -10.74 -1.47 11.98
C HIS A 90 -11.10 -1.75 13.45
N SER A 91 -11.91 -0.85 14.01
CA SER A 91 -12.69 -1.22 15.17
C SER A 91 -13.75 -2.26 14.75
N ALA A 92 -14.08 -3.19 15.65
CA ALA A 92 -15.12 -4.20 15.42
C ALA A 92 -16.49 -3.62 15.02
N TRP A 93 -16.68 -2.32 15.19
CA TRP A 93 -17.88 -1.54 14.90
C TRP A 93 -17.97 -0.97 13.46
N THR A 94 -16.97 -1.23 12.60
CA THR A 94 -16.98 -0.76 11.21
C THR A 94 -16.77 -1.92 10.23
N PRO A 95 -17.65 -2.94 10.21
CA PRO A 95 -17.49 -4.11 9.34
C PRO A 95 -17.52 -3.75 7.85
N HIS A 96 -18.04 -2.57 7.50
CA HIS A 96 -18.19 -2.09 6.12
C HIS A 96 -16.89 -1.55 5.50
N LEU A 97 -15.85 -1.26 6.31
CA LEU A 97 -14.52 -0.86 5.81
C LEU A 97 -13.63 -2.07 5.46
N ARG A 98 -14.13 -3.30 5.49
CA ARG A 98 -13.40 -4.50 5.03
C ARG A 98 -12.93 -4.32 3.59
N GLY A 99 -11.63 -4.31 3.39
CA GLY A 99 -10.99 -4.08 2.08
C GLY A 99 -10.14 -2.81 2.03
N PHE A 100 -10.22 -1.93 3.02
CA PHE A 100 -9.35 -0.77 3.22
C PHE A 100 -8.44 -0.87 4.43
N GLU A 101 -8.59 -1.96 5.20
CA GLU A 101 -7.72 -2.26 6.30
C GLU A 101 -6.73 -3.35 5.90
N PRO A 102 -5.52 -2.97 5.53
CA PRO A 102 -4.58 -3.95 5.03
C PRO A 102 -4.01 -4.87 6.11
N TYR A 103 -4.08 -4.51 7.43
CA TYR A 103 -3.22 -5.17 8.41
C TYR A 103 -3.93 -6.05 9.42
N THR A 104 -5.25 -6.01 9.59
CA THR A 104 -5.96 -6.97 10.45
C THR A 104 -5.90 -8.38 9.88
N ALA A 105 -6.21 -8.54 8.58
CA ALA A 105 -6.15 -9.83 7.90
C ALA A 105 -4.72 -10.36 7.86
N LEU A 106 -3.75 -9.50 7.51
CA LEU A 106 -2.33 -9.84 7.48
C LEU A 106 -1.83 -10.29 8.86
N GLY A 107 -2.08 -9.50 9.91
CA GLY A 107 -1.68 -9.84 11.26
C GLY A 107 -2.30 -11.14 11.76
N ALA A 108 -3.58 -11.39 11.46
CA ALA A 108 -4.25 -12.64 11.79
C ALA A 108 -3.65 -13.83 11.01
N ALA A 109 -3.33 -13.66 9.73
CA ALA A 109 -2.69 -14.70 8.92
C ALA A 109 -1.30 -15.05 9.48
N MET A 110 -0.48 -14.07 9.79
CA MET A 110 0.87 -14.30 10.33
C MET A 110 0.84 -14.99 11.70
N ARG A 111 -0.09 -14.60 12.59
CA ARG A 111 -0.25 -15.28 13.89
C ARG A 111 -0.67 -16.74 13.78
N ARG A 112 -1.33 -17.14 12.70
CA ARG A 112 -1.63 -18.56 12.43
C ARG A 112 -0.43 -19.35 11.92
N CYS A 113 0.62 -18.68 11.46
CA CYS A 113 1.83 -19.33 10.94
C CYS A 113 2.87 -19.63 12.02
N VAL A 114 2.70 -19.12 13.24
CA VAL A 114 3.65 -19.20 14.35
C VAL A 114 3.05 -19.98 15.52
N PRO A 115 3.88 -20.59 16.38
CA PRO A 115 3.40 -21.36 17.54
C PRO A 115 2.83 -20.48 18.65
N ASP A 116 3.24 -19.23 18.71
CA ASP A 116 2.78 -18.27 19.72
C ASP A 116 2.74 -16.85 19.11
N PRO A 117 1.71 -16.05 19.41
CA PRO A 117 1.62 -14.66 18.95
C PRO A 117 2.82 -13.78 19.29
N ALA A 118 3.58 -14.10 20.33
CA ALA A 118 4.81 -13.40 20.72
C ALA A 118 5.89 -13.46 19.63
N ALA A 119 5.83 -14.41 18.70
CA ALA A 119 6.71 -14.49 17.54
C ALA A 119 6.39 -13.43 16.45
N VAL A 120 5.32 -12.64 16.59
CA VAL A 120 4.91 -11.65 15.58
C VAL A 120 5.05 -10.24 16.13
N LEU A 121 5.95 -9.46 15.53
CA LEU A 121 6.08 -8.02 15.74
C LEU A 121 5.31 -7.27 14.66
N GLU A 122 4.42 -6.39 15.05
CA GLU A 122 3.82 -5.38 14.17
C GLU A 122 4.57 -4.06 14.36
N PHE A 123 5.42 -3.72 13.40
CA PHE A 123 6.26 -2.54 13.48
C PHE A 123 5.52 -1.32 12.93
N ALA A 124 4.94 -0.52 13.82
CA ALA A 124 4.38 0.79 13.47
C ALA A 124 5.48 1.85 13.45
N TYR A 125 5.45 2.74 12.44
CA TYR A 125 6.44 3.80 12.28
C TYR A 125 5.81 5.11 11.79
N ASP A 126 6.50 6.21 12.00
CA ASP A 126 6.10 7.51 11.46
C ASP A 126 6.43 7.57 9.96
N TRP A 127 5.42 7.35 9.13
CA TRP A 127 5.55 7.30 7.68
C TRP A 127 5.81 8.66 7.02
N ARG A 128 5.83 9.76 7.79
CA ARG A 128 6.14 11.11 7.29
C ARG A 128 7.65 11.33 7.15
N ILE A 129 8.45 10.74 8.05
CA ILE A 129 9.90 10.92 8.13
C ILE A 129 10.64 10.02 7.12
N PRO A 130 11.94 10.27 6.85
CA PRO A 130 12.70 9.51 5.86
C PRO A 130 12.69 8.00 6.10
N VAL A 131 12.63 7.24 5.01
CA VAL A 131 12.74 5.76 5.01
C VAL A 131 14.02 5.31 5.72
N ALA A 132 15.15 5.98 5.50
CA ALA A 132 16.42 5.65 6.14
C ALA A 132 16.37 5.75 7.68
N VAL A 133 15.63 6.74 8.22
CA VAL A 133 15.45 6.88 9.67
C VAL A 133 14.58 5.75 10.22
N ASN A 134 13.45 5.46 9.55
CA ASN A 134 12.59 4.35 9.92
C ASN A 134 13.30 2.99 9.80
N GLY A 135 14.21 2.83 8.82
CA GLY A 135 15.04 1.64 8.67
C GLY A 135 15.92 1.37 9.90
N ARG A 136 16.59 2.40 10.41
CA ARG A 136 17.38 2.28 11.66
C ARG A 136 16.52 1.85 12.85
N LEU A 137 15.33 2.44 12.98
CA LEU A 137 14.40 2.09 14.06
C LEU A 137 13.89 0.64 13.90
N LEU A 138 13.61 0.21 12.67
CA LEU A 138 13.21 -1.16 12.38
C LEU A 138 14.33 -2.15 12.68
N ALA A 139 15.59 -1.85 12.30
CA ALA A 139 16.73 -2.73 12.59
C ALA A 139 16.85 -3.01 14.08
N ALA A 140 16.82 -1.97 14.91
CA ALA A 140 16.87 -2.10 16.37
C ALA A 140 15.68 -2.89 16.93
N ALA A 141 14.45 -2.61 16.44
CA ALA A 141 13.25 -3.31 16.89
C ALA A 141 13.25 -4.78 16.47
N ALA A 142 13.66 -5.11 15.24
CA ALA A 142 13.74 -6.48 14.74
C ALA A 142 14.81 -7.29 15.50
N ARG A 143 15.97 -6.70 15.76
CA ARG A 143 17.01 -7.33 16.58
C ARG A 143 16.50 -7.67 17.97
N LYS A 144 15.88 -6.70 18.65
CA LYS A 144 15.30 -6.91 19.96
C LYS A 144 14.21 -7.99 19.93
N HIS A 145 13.32 -7.95 18.94
CA HIS A 145 12.25 -8.94 18.80
C HIS A 145 12.79 -10.36 18.61
N LEU A 146 13.83 -10.54 17.79
CA LEU A 146 14.46 -11.83 17.59
C LEU A 146 15.09 -12.35 18.88
N MET A 147 15.76 -11.50 19.64
CA MET A 147 16.36 -11.89 20.93
C MET A 147 15.28 -12.30 21.94
N ASP A 148 14.22 -11.48 22.07
CA ASP A 148 13.12 -11.76 22.99
C ASP A 148 12.40 -13.06 22.59
N TRP A 149 12.19 -13.30 21.30
CA TRP A 149 11.57 -14.54 20.81
C TRP A 149 12.47 -15.75 21.08
N ARG A 150 13.78 -15.67 20.80
CA ARG A 150 14.73 -16.76 21.08
C ARG A 150 14.79 -17.13 22.55
N ALA A 151 14.49 -16.20 23.46
CA ALA A 151 14.40 -16.40 24.91
C ALA A 151 13.00 -16.86 25.38
N HIS A 152 12.00 -16.90 24.50
CA HIS A 152 10.62 -17.21 24.88
C HIS A 152 10.39 -18.73 25.05
N PRO A 153 9.66 -19.17 26.10
CA PRO A 153 9.41 -20.61 26.33
C PRO A 153 8.74 -21.34 25.16
N ALA A 154 7.83 -20.66 24.43
CA ALA A 154 7.16 -21.25 23.27
C ALA A 154 8.13 -21.49 22.10
N HIS A 155 9.18 -20.67 21.94
CA HIS A 155 10.24 -20.92 20.97
C HIS A 155 10.99 -22.21 21.27
N ASP A 156 11.37 -22.42 22.53
CA ASP A 156 12.05 -23.64 22.96
C ASP A 156 11.20 -24.89 22.71
N ALA A 157 9.89 -24.80 22.96
CA ALA A 157 8.96 -25.89 22.69
C ALA A 157 8.86 -26.18 21.17
N ALA A 158 8.75 -25.13 20.34
CA ALA A 158 8.68 -25.27 18.88
C ALA A 158 9.98 -25.84 18.30
N ARG A 159 11.16 -25.39 18.80
CA ARG A 159 12.47 -25.88 18.36
C ARG A 159 12.64 -27.37 18.60
N ARG A 160 12.16 -27.87 19.73
CA ARG A 160 12.26 -29.33 20.09
C ARG A 160 11.46 -30.22 19.15
N LEU A 161 10.47 -29.67 18.44
CA LEU A 161 9.67 -30.43 17.45
C LEU A 161 10.36 -30.48 16.08
N ARG A 162 11.41 -29.74 15.86
CA ARG A 162 12.18 -29.71 14.60
C ARG A 162 13.35 -30.70 14.66
N ARG A 163 13.69 -31.25 13.48
CA ARG A 163 14.83 -32.15 13.32
C ARG A 163 16.19 -31.45 13.22
N ASP A 164 16.19 -30.14 12.90
CA ASP A 164 17.37 -29.37 12.49
C ASP A 164 17.78 -28.37 13.56
N GLU A 165 17.56 -28.39 14.73
CA GLU A 165 17.97 -27.51 15.86
C GLU A 165 18.42 -26.08 15.50
N THR A 166 18.13 -25.60 14.27
CA THR A 166 18.52 -24.28 13.81
C THR A 166 17.81 -23.20 14.64
N PRO A 167 18.51 -22.13 15.05
CA PRO A 167 17.89 -21.03 15.78
C PRO A 167 16.86 -20.30 14.90
N ALA A 168 15.83 -19.73 15.53
CA ALA A 168 14.88 -18.87 14.86
C ALA A 168 15.59 -17.71 14.14
N ARG A 169 15.12 -17.37 12.95
CA ARG A 169 15.56 -16.21 12.17
C ARG A 169 14.39 -15.26 11.95
N LEU A 170 14.68 -14.11 11.37
CA LEU A 170 13.68 -13.12 11.01
C LEU A 170 13.02 -13.48 9.67
N VAL A 171 11.72 -13.24 9.59
CA VAL A 171 10.95 -13.18 8.35
C VAL A 171 10.23 -11.83 8.32
N PHE A 172 10.60 -10.98 7.37
CA PHE A 172 9.91 -9.71 7.16
C PHE A 172 8.74 -9.90 6.20
N VAL A 173 7.60 -9.32 6.54
CA VAL A 173 6.41 -9.24 5.68
C VAL A 173 6.05 -7.77 5.53
N SER A 174 6.38 -7.20 4.39
CA SER A 174 6.45 -5.76 4.19
C SER A 174 5.55 -5.31 3.07
N HIS A 175 4.62 -4.39 3.35
CA HIS A 175 3.70 -3.84 2.36
C HIS A 175 4.15 -2.46 1.88
N SER A 176 4.12 -2.23 0.56
CA SER A 176 4.32 -0.90 -0.04
C SER A 176 5.64 -0.26 0.44
N MET A 177 5.62 0.98 0.92
CA MET A 177 6.78 1.68 1.49
C MET A 177 7.50 0.88 2.59
N GLY A 178 6.79 -0.02 3.29
CA GLY A 178 7.38 -0.89 4.31
C GLY A 178 8.51 -1.78 3.78
N GLY A 179 8.46 -2.16 2.49
CA GLY A 179 9.56 -2.88 1.86
C GLY A 179 10.82 -2.04 1.71
N LEU A 180 10.68 -0.73 1.45
CA LEU A 180 11.82 0.21 1.44
C LEU A 180 12.41 0.40 2.84
N VAL A 181 11.53 0.48 3.86
CA VAL A 181 11.97 0.56 5.26
C VAL A 181 12.71 -0.72 5.66
N THR A 182 12.23 -1.89 5.24
CA THR A 182 12.92 -3.17 5.46
C THR A 182 14.25 -3.24 4.76
N GLN A 183 14.33 -2.79 3.49
CA GLN A 183 15.59 -2.72 2.77
C GLN A 183 16.59 -1.80 3.47
N ALA A 184 16.16 -0.63 3.95
CA ALA A 184 16.99 0.27 4.73
C ALA A 184 17.42 -0.35 6.08
N ALA A 185 16.56 -1.14 6.73
CA ALA A 185 16.90 -1.80 7.99
C ALA A 185 17.99 -2.86 7.83
N LEU A 186 18.06 -3.51 6.67
CA LEU A 186 19.05 -4.53 6.34
C LEU A 186 20.38 -3.95 5.84
N ASP A 187 20.54 -2.62 5.81
CA ASP A 187 21.82 -1.98 5.54
C ASP A 187 22.81 -2.35 6.65
N PRO A 188 23.98 -2.97 6.32
CA PRO A 188 24.98 -3.37 7.31
C PRO A 188 25.49 -2.22 8.21
N VAL A 189 25.33 -0.98 7.79
CA VAL A 189 25.67 0.21 8.59
C VAL A 189 24.80 0.29 9.88
N HIS A 190 23.60 -0.28 9.86
CA HIS A 190 22.70 -0.25 11.03
C HIS A 190 22.89 -1.45 11.94
N ASP A 191 23.05 -2.63 11.37
CA ASP A 191 23.32 -3.89 12.06
C ASP A 191 23.94 -4.88 11.08
N SER A 192 25.24 -5.15 11.23
CA SER A 192 26.02 -6.02 10.31
C SER A 192 25.50 -7.45 10.25
N ASP A 193 24.82 -7.93 11.30
CA ASP A 193 24.40 -9.32 11.45
C ASP A 193 22.92 -9.53 11.12
N LEU A 194 22.15 -8.44 10.97
CA LEU A 194 20.70 -8.54 10.79
C LEU A 194 20.33 -9.29 9.50
N ALA A 195 21.08 -9.08 8.42
CA ALA A 195 20.88 -9.79 7.16
C ALA A 195 21.15 -11.30 7.31
N GLY A 196 22.19 -11.69 8.05
CA GLY A 196 22.51 -13.10 8.35
C GLY A 196 21.45 -13.78 9.22
N ASP A 197 20.85 -13.03 10.15
CA ASP A 197 19.75 -13.48 10.99
C ASP A 197 18.39 -13.45 10.26
N THR A 198 18.31 -12.94 9.03
CA THR A 198 17.09 -12.90 8.23
C THR A 198 17.02 -14.12 7.30
N ARG A 199 15.91 -14.86 7.35
CA ARG A 199 15.66 -15.99 6.44
C ARG A 199 14.99 -15.55 5.15
N ALA A 200 14.01 -14.66 5.27
CA ALA A 200 13.24 -14.22 4.11
C ALA A 200 12.71 -12.78 4.28
N VAL A 201 12.63 -12.09 3.15
CA VAL A 201 11.94 -10.81 3.01
C VAL A 201 10.80 -10.98 2.00
N LEU A 202 9.57 -10.93 2.47
CA LEU A 202 8.37 -11.07 1.66
C LEU A 202 7.79 -9.66 1.46
N THR A 203 7.73 -9.20 0.21
CA THR A 203 7.23 -7.86 -0.11
C THR A 203 5.93 -7.91 -0.88
N LEU A 204 5.02 -6.99 -0.57
CA LEU A 204 3.71 -6.87 -1.18
C LEU A 204 3.61 -5.50 -1.84
N GLY A 205 3.70 -5.44 -3.17
CA GLY A 205 3.57 -4.21 -3.93
C GLY A 205 4.57 -3.10 -3.53
N THR A 206 5.79 -3.45 -3.16
CA THR A 206 6.80 -2.46 -2.73
C THR A 206 7.34 -1.68 -3.93
N PRO A 207 7.29 -0.33 -3.92
CA PRO A 207 7.81 0.49 -5.01
C PRO A 207 9.34 0.66 -4.93
N PHE A 208 10.11 -0.38 -5.22
CA PHE A 208 11.59 -0.34 -5.11
C PHE A 208 12.22 0.73 -5.99
N HIS A 209 11.62 1.01 -7.14
CA HIS A 209 12.05 2.08 -8.04
C HIS A 209 11.15 3.32 -7.99
N GLY A 210 10.29 3.42 -6.95
CA GLY A 210 9.31 4.48 -6.81
C GLY A 210 8.06 4.26 -7.67
N ALA A 211 7.15 5.24 -7.66
CA ALA A 211 5.87 5.20 -8.38
C ALA A 211 5.47 6.59 -8.88
N VAL A 212 4.98 6.69 -10.11
CA VAL A 212 4.44 7.94 -10.69
C VAL A 212 3.25 8.47 -9.87
N LYS A 213 2.53 7.61 -9.19
CA LYS A 213 1.45 7.97 -8.26
C LYS A 213 1.91 8.99 -7.19
N ALA A 214 3.14 8.87 -6.68
CA ALA A 214 3.70 9.83 -5.72
C ALA A 214 3.83 11.24 -6.33
N VAL A 215 4.24 11.33 -7.61
CA VAL A 215 4.30 12.60 -8.34
C VAL A 215 2.92 13.22 -8.50
N SER A 216 1.92 12.40 -8.84
CA SER A 216 0.52 12.84 -8.97
C SER A 216 -0.03 13.40 -7.65
N ILE A 217 0.31 12.76 -6.52
CA ILE A 217 -0.09 13.22 -5.18
C ILE A 217 0.57 14.57 -4.85
N LEU A 218 1.86 14.73 -5.14
CA LEU A 218 2.57 16.01 -4.93
C LEU A 218 1.97 17.13 -5.76
N ASN A 219 1.64 16.87 -7.03
CA ASN A 219 1.12 17.89 -7.94
C ASN A 219 -0.32 18.27 -7.66
N SER A 220 -1.21 17.28 -7.52
CA SER A 220 -2.66 17.53 -7.47
C SER A 220 -3.32 17.13 -6.15
N GLY A 221 -2.63 16.41 -5.25
CA GLY A 221 -3.23 15.81 -4.05
C GLY A 221 -4.18 14.65 -4.35
N ARG A 222 -4.24 14.17 -5.60
CA ARG A 222 -5.13 13.06 -6.03
C ARG A 222 -4.40 11.73 -5.99
N GLY A 223 -5.14 10.67 -5.76
CA GLY A 223 -4.64 9.30 -5.90
C GLY A 223 -4.31 8.60 -4.60
N THR A 224 -4.69 9.12 -3.44
CA THR A 224 -4.62 8.39 -2.18
C THR A 224 -5.76 7.36 -2.08
N PRO A 225 -5.54 6.25 -1.35
CA PRO A 225 -6.58 5.21 -1.17
C PRO A 225 -7.77 5.70 -0.33
N VAL A 226 -7.61 6.80 0.38
CA VAL A 226 -8.66 7.45 1.17
C VAL A 226 -8.91 8.82 0.57
N PRO A 227 -10.17 9.20 0.29
CA PRO A 227 -10.50 10.51 -0.25
C PRO A 227 -10.17 11.60 0.77
N LEU A 228 -9.18 12.43 0.46
CA LEU A 228 -8.70 13.54 1.29
C LEU A 228 -8.81 14.86 0.52
N PRO A 229 -8.96 16.00 1.21
CA PRO A 229 -8.97 17.31 0.58
C PRO A 229 -7.70 17.54 -0.24
N HIS A 230 -7.82 17.66 -1.56
CA HIS A 230 -6.70 17.62 -2.50
C HIS A 230 -5.68 18.73 -2.22
N GLY A 231 -6.11 19.98 -2.08
CA GLY A 231 -5.21 21.11 -1.85
C GLY A 231 -4.50 21.02 -0.49
N ARG A 232 -5.17 20.54 0.57
CA ARG A 232 -4.56 20.33 1.89
C ARG A 232 -3.58 19.16 1.87
N LEU A 233 -3.92 18.10 1.16
CA LEU A 233 -3.05 16.93 1.02
C LEU A 233 -1.77 17.29 0.25
N ARG A 234 -1.90 18.04 -0.86
CA ARG A 234 -0.75 18.55 -1.61
C ARG A 234 0.22 19.34 -0.73
N ARG A 235 -0.29 20.32 0.05
CA ARG A 235 0.54 21.12 0.97
C ARG A 235 1.20 20.27 2.08
N LEU A 236 0.50 19.26 2.58
CA LEU A 236 1.07 18.31 3.54
C LEU A 236 2.20 17.51 2.89
N CYS A 237 1.94 16.90 1.74
CA CYS A 237 2.85 16.00 1.04
C CYS A 237 4.14 16.70 0.59
N ALA A 238 4.07 17.98 0.26
CA ALA A 238 5.24 18.78 -0.11
C ALA A 238 6.32 18.84 1.00
N THR A 239 5.92 18.69 2.28
CA THR A 239 6.84 18.74 3.42
C THR A 239 7.26 17.35 3.91
N MET A 240 6.83 16.26 3.27
CA MET A 240 7.00 14.89 3.80
C MET A 240 8.16 14.15 3.13
N PRO A 241 9.30 13.94 3.81
CA PRO A 241 10.40 13.11 3.31
C PRO A 241 9.93 11.71 2.87
N GLY A 242 9.08 11.03 3.66
CA GLY A 242 8.61 9.69 3.34
C GLY A 242 7.83 9.60 2.02
N LEU A 243 7.14 10.66 1.58
CA LEU A 243 6.53 10.68 0.25
C LEU A 243 7.57 10.90 -0.85
N HIS A 244 8.59 11.72 -0.62
CA HIS A 244 9.67 11.95 -1.57
C HIS A 244 10.50 10.67 -1.79
N ASP A 245 10.62 9.79 -0.78
CA ASP A 245 11.22 8.46 -0.91
C ASP A 245 10.48 7.53 -1.90
N LEU A 246 9.22 7.85 -2.24
CA LEU A 246 8.40 7.10 -3.19
C LEU A 246 8.46 7.65 -4.62
N LEU A 247 9.19 8.74 -4.89
CA LEU A 247 9.31 9.32 -6.22
C LEU A 247 10.00 8.34 -7.20
N PRO A 248 9.54 8.29 -8.47
CA PRO A 248 10.10 7.37 -9.47
C PRO A 248 11.54 7.75 -9.82
N ARG A 249 12.41 6.73 -9.88
CA ARG A 249 13.84 6.89 -10.18
C ARG A 249 14.23 6.29 -11.53
N TYR A 250 13.29 5.72 -12.24
CA TYR A 250 13.45 5.24 -13.61
C TYR A 250 13.09 6.32 -14.63
N THR A 251 13.33 6.05 -15.92
CA THR A 251 12.96 6.94 -17.02
C THR A 251 11.45 7.00 -17.14
N CYS A 252 10.83 8.08 -16.63
CA CYS A 252 9.37 8.22 -16.57
C CYS A 252 8.83 9.54 -17.11
N VAL A 253 9.66 10.58 -17.29
CA VAL A 253 9.21 11.87 -17.84
C VAL A 253 9.32 11.82 -19.36
N LEU A 254 8.17 11.89 -20.05
CA LEU A 254 8.07 11.89 -21.50
C LEU A 254 8.16 13.31 -22.05
N GLU A 255 9.07 13.56 -22.99
CA GLU A 255 9.28 14.85 -23.65
C GLU A 255 9.31 14.69 -25.17
N GLY A 256 8.13 14.76 -25.80
CA GLY A 256 8.01 14.57 -27.24
C GLY A 256 8.57 13.22 -27.73
N ALA A 257 9.69 13.25 -28.45
CA ALA A 257 10.39 12.06 -28.95
C ALA A 257 11.46 11.51 -27.99
N SER A 258 11.54 11.98 -26.74
CA SER A 258 12.52 11.56 -25.75
C SER A 258 11.87 11.26 -24.40
N ALA A 259 12.62 10.65 -23.51
CA ALA A 259 12.22 10.45 -22.14
C ALA A 259 13.43 10.54 -21.20
N ARG A 260 13.22 10.99 -19.97
CA ARG A 260 14.27 11.16 -18.96
C ARG A 260 13.77 10.79 -17.56
N ARG A 261 14.67 10.79 -16.61
CA ARG A 261 14.32 10.67 -15.18
C ARG A 261 13.75 11.98 -14.64
N LEU A 262 12.95 11.86 -13.59
CA LEU A 262 12.47 12.99 -12.80
C LEU A 262 13.67 13.67 -12.10
N THR A 263 13.71 15.00 -12.14
CA THR A 263 14.77 15.79 -11.50
C THR A 263 14.25 16.55 -10.29
N PRO A 264 15.10 16.98 -9.34
CA PRO A 264 14.69 17.86 -8.25
C PRO A 264 14.05 19.18 -8.73
N GLY A 265 14.48 19.69 -9.90
CA GLY A 265 13.87 20.87 -10.53
C GLY A 265 12.43 20.63 -10.98
N ASP A 266 12.14 19.43 -11.52
CA ASP A 266 10.77 19.05 -11.85
C ASP A 266 9.91 18.97 -10.58
N VAL A 267 10.45 18.39 -9.51
CA VAL A 267 9.76 18.28 -8.22
C VAL A 267 9.42 19.65 -7.67
N ALA A 268 10.34 20.62 -7.75
CA ALA A 268 10.05 22.01 -7.37
C ALA A 268 8.94 22.62 -8.26
N GLY A 269 9.02 22.40 -9.58
CA GLY A 269 8.04 22.93 -10.55
C GLY A 269 6.61 22.41 -10.34
N ILE A 270 6.45 21.21 -9.78
CA ILE A 270 5.14 20.61 -9.48
C ILE A 270 4.68 20.85 -8.04
N GLY A 271 5.44 21.60 -7.23
CA GLY A 271 5.09 21.99 -5.86
C GLY A 271 5.60 21.07 -4.75
N GLY A 272 6.56 20.19 -5.05
CA GLY A 272 7.31 19.42 -4.04
C GLY A 272 8.58 20.16 -3.59
N ASP A 273 9.32 19.55 -2.67
CA ASP A 273 10.57 20.08 -2.13
C ASP A 273 11.78 19.44 -2.87
N PRO A 274 12.61 20.24 -3.57
CA PRO A 274 13.75 19.73 -4.35
C PRO A 274 14.87 19.18 -3.46
N ASP A 275 15.04 19.67 -2.24
CA ASP A 275 16.06 19.17 -1.32
C ASP A 275 15.66 17.81 -0.74
N LEU A 276 14.39 17.64 -0.38
CA LEU A 276 13.85 16.33 0.00
C LEU A 276 13.95 15.33 -1.14
N ALA A 277 13.68 15.75 -2.39
CA ALA A 277 13.82 14.88 -3.55
C ALA A 277 15.27 14.44 -3.78
N ARG A 278 16.24 15.33 -3.57
CA ARG A 278 17.69 15.01 -3.67
C ARG A 278 18.12 14.02 -2.59
N LEU A 279 17.75 14.31 -1.32
CA LEU A 279 18.05 13.41 -0.20
C LEU A 279 17.44 12.02 -0.39
N ALA A 280 16.18 11.95 -0.85
CA ALA A 280 15.51 10.69 -1.16
C ALA A 280 16.22 9.91 -2.28
N ALA A 281 16.72 10.59 -3.31
CA ALA A 281 17.48 9.95 -4.39
C ALA A 281 18.82 9.38 -3.90
N ASP A 282 19.55 10.12 -3.06
CA ASP A 282 20.82 9.68 -2.46
C ASP A 282 20.61 8.46 -1.54
N ASP A 283 19.58 8.49 -0.71
CA ASP A 283 19.20 7.35 0.16
C ASP A 283 18.80 6.13 -0.65
N ALA A 284 18.12 6.33 -1.76
CA ALA A 284 17.71 5.26 -2.62
C ALA A 284 18.90 4.55 -3.31
N VAL A 285 19.92 5.30 -3.73
CA VAL A 285 21.16 4.72 -4.29
C VAL A 285 21.85 3.82 -3.27
N ARG A 286 21.87 4.24 -1.98
CA ARG A 286 22.41 3.39 -0.90
C ARG A 286 21.60 2.11 -0.73
N ARG A 287 20.27 2.21 -0.71
CA ARG A 287 19.37 1.05 -0.58
C ARG A 287 19.52 0.05 -1.73
N GLU A 288 19.76 0.49 -2.96
CA GLU A 288 19.94 -0.41 -4.12
C GLU A 288 21.09 -1.40 -3.94
N ALA A 289 22.10 -1.05 -3.14
CA ALA A 289 23.20 -1.94 -2.83
C ALA A 289 22.88 -3.00 -1.75
N VAL A 290 21.74 -2.85 -1.06
CA VAL A 290 21.34 -3.75 0.04
C VAL A 290 20.62 -4.97 -0.49
N ALA A 291 21.20 -6.15 -0.26
CA ALA A 291 20.56 -7.41 -0.61
C ALA A 291 19.43 -7.76 0.35
N LEU A 292 18.37 -8.35 -0.19
CA LEU A 292 17.22 -8.85 0.57
C LEU A 292 17.31 -10.38 0.65
N PRO A 293 17.67 -10.97 1.82
CA PRO A 293 17.77 -12.41 1.99
C PRO A 293 16.45 -13.12 1.66
N GLY A 294 16.50 -14.17 0.84
CA GLY A 294 15.32 -14.96 0.48
C GLY A 294 14.14 -14.12 -0.05
N HIS A 295 14.43 -13.07 -0.83
CA HIS A 295 13.42 -12.14 -1.32
C HIS A 295 12.39 -12.82 -2.20
N HIS A 296 11.12 -12.61 -1.86
CA HIS A 296 9.97 -13.01 -2.65
C HIS A 296 8.97 -11.85 -2.72
N ALA A 297 8.58 -11.47 -3.93
CA ALA A 297 7.66 -10.36 -4.17
C ALA A 297 6.25 -10.88 -4.54
N VAL A 298 5.24 -10.48 -3.78
CA VAL A 298 3.84 -10.60 -4.19
C VAL A 298 3.47 -9.29 -4.90
N VAL A 299 3.16 -9.39 -6.18
CA VAL A 299 2.92 -8.21 -7.03
C VAL A 299 1.48 -8.19 -7.52
N GLY A 300 0.82 -7.05 -7.38
CA GLY A 300 -0.48 -6.85 -7.99
C GLY A 300 -0.34 -6.59 -9.50
N VAL A 301 -1.24 -7.16 -10.30
CA VAL A 301 -1.24 -7.04 -11.76
C VAL A 301 -2.64 -6.72 -12.27
N ARG A 302 -2.74 -6.32 -13.56
CA ARG A 302 -3.99 -6.06 -14.29
C ARG A 302 -4.82 -4.87 -13.77
N GLN A 303 -4.22 -4.03 -12.92
CA GLN A 303 -4.83 -2.77 -12.55
C GLN A 303 -4.24 -1.64 -13.39
N GLU A 304 -5.06 -0.64 -13.74
CA GLU A 304 -4.58 0.54 -14.44
C GLU A 304 -3.55 1.26 -13.57
N THR A 305 -2.30 1.22 -13.99
CA THR A 305 -1.17 1.72 -13.21
C THR A 305 -0.43 2.78 -14.00
N THR A 306 -0.24 3.95 -13.39
CA THR A 306 0.54 5.03 -14.00
C THR A 306 2.03 4.69 -13.96
N GLN A 307 2.68 4.76 -15.13
CA GLN A 307 4.07 4.29 -15.34
C GLN A 307 4.99 5.38 -15.87
N SER A 308 4.42 6.39 -16.52
CA SER A 308 5.15 7.57 -16.98
C SER A 308 4.28 8.83 -16.85
N LEU A 309 4.88 9.97 -17.10
CA LEU A 309 4.22 11.26 -17.02
C LEU A 309 4.79 12.25 -18.03
N SER A 310 4.04 13.29 -18.34
CA SER A 310 4.55 14.52 -18.94
C SER A 310 4.24 15.70 -18.04
N ILE A 311 5.05 16.75 -18.10
CA ILE A 311 4.89 17.96 -17.30
C ILE A 311 4.71 19.14 -18.27
N ASP A 312 3.59 19.83 -18.14
CA ASP A 312 3.30 21.03 -18.93
C ASP A 312 2.85 22.15 -17.99
N GLY A 313 3.60 23.26 -17.98
CA GLY A 313 3.28 24.43 -17.13
C GLY A 313 3.17 24.11 -15.63
N GLY A 314 3.88 23.09 -15.11
CA GLY A 314 3.78 22.64 -13.72
C GLY A 314 2.61 21.67 -13.44
N VAL A 315 1.87 21.28 -14.48
CA VAL A 315 0.81 20.28 -14.39
C VAL A 315 1.32 18.91 -14.83
N VAL A 316 1.07 17.91 -14.03
CA VAL A 316 1.45 16.51 -14.31
C VAL A 316 0.33 15.79 -15.05
N HIS A 317 0.65 15.24 -16.21
CA HIS A 317 -0.21 14.33 -16.97
C HIS A 317 0.37 12.92 -16.87
N ALA A 318 -0.28 12.06 -16.11
CA ALA A 318 0.17 10.68 -15.89
C ALA A 318 -0.33 9.74 -16.98
N HIS A 319 0.51 8.78 -17.38
CA HIS A 319 0.24 7.81 -18.45
C HIS A 319 0.40 6.38 -17.95
N CYS A 320 -0.49 5.48 -18.40
CA CYS A 320 -0.48 4.05 -18.03
C CYS A 320 0.42 3.20 -18.94
N HIS A 321 1.49 3.79 -19.45
CA HIS A 321 2.51 3.11 -20.25
C HIS A 321 3.89 3.70 -19.95
N THR A 322 4.91 2.93 -20.26
CA THR A 322 6.30 3.35 -20.13
C THR A 322 7.02 3.23 -21.48
N VAL A 323 8.29 3.66 -21.54
CA VAL A 323 9.18 3.45 -22.66
C VAL A 323 10.30 2.52 -22.25
N ARG A 324 10.86 1.79 -23.21
CA ARG A 324 11.98 0.87 -22.99
C ARG A 324 13.17 1.24 -23.82
N ARG A 325 14.35 0.77 -23.40
CA ARG A 325 15.61 0.93 -24.10
C ARG A 325 16.09 -0.42 -24.61
N HIS A 326 16.85 -0.37 -25.69
CA HIS A 326 17.71 -1.48 -26.14
C HIS A 326 18.90 -1.65 -25.19
N SER A 327 19.66 -2.71 -25.40
CA SER A 327 20.91 -2.97 -24.66
C SER A 327 22.00 -1.92 -24.89
N ASP A 328 21.92 -1.15 -25.97
CA ASP A 328 22.79 -0.02 -26.31
C ASP A 328 22.32 1.32 -25.73
N ASP A 329 21.35 1.29 -24.83
CA ASP A 329 20.72 2.44 -24.18
C ASP A 329 19.86 3.34 -25.11
N SER A 330 19.69 3.00 -26.39
CA SER A 330 18.78 3.69 -27.30
C SER A 330 17.32 3.34 -27.01
N PHE A 331 16.40 4.30 -27.20
CA PHE A 331 14.98 4.04 -27.04
C PHE A 331 14.41 3.15 -28.14
N ILE A 332 13.56 2.19 -27.75
CA ILE A 332 12.76 1.42 -28.72
C ILE A 332 11.75 2.36 -29.37
N ARG A 333 11.72 2.34 -30.72
CA ARG A 333 10.88 3.24 -31.53
C ARG A 333 10.04 2.47 -32.54
N HIS A 334 8.93 3.07 -32.88
CA HIS A 334 8.15 2.67 -34.06
C HIS A 334 8.90 3.06 -35.36
N PRO A 335 8.53 2.48 -36.53
CA PRO A 335 9.14 2.82 -37.81
C PRO A 335 9.03 4.31 -38.20
N ASP A 336 8.03 5.03 -37.66
CA ASP A 336 7.83 6.46 -37.86
C ASP A 336 8.67 7.35 -36.91
N GLY A 337 9.58 6.75 -36.10
CA GLY A 337 10.48 7.43 -35.20
C GLY A 337 9.88 7.79 -33.82
N ARG A 338 8.57 7.59 -33.60
CA ARG A 338 7.95 7.80 -32.27
C ARG A 338 8.43 6.76 -31.27
N LEU A 339 8.47 7.14 -29.99
CA LEU A 339 8.76 6.20 -28.91
C LEU A 339 7.74 5.07 -28.88
N ALA A 340 8.21 3.82 -28.85
CA ALA A 340 7.36 2.69 -28.59
C ALA A 340 6.95 2.65 -27.11
N THR A 341 5.68 2.47 -26.85
CA THR A 341 5.11 2.45 -25.50
C THR A 341 4.70 1.05 -25.10
N PHE A 342 4.92 0.71 -23.83
CA PHE A 342 4.68 -0.60 -23.25
C PHE A 342 3.86 -0.45 -21.97
N ASP A 343 2.88 -1.32 -21.79
CA ASP A 343 2.20 -1.44 -20.50
C ASP A 343 2.87 -2.57 -19.70
N CYS A 344 3.48 -2.22 -18.58
CA CYS A 344 4.13 -3.16 -17.65
C CYS A 344 3.17 -3.67 -16.59
N GLU A 345 1.88 -3.34 -16.71
CA GLU A 345 0.85 -3.65 -15.72
C GLU A 345 1.21 -3.13 -14.30
N GLY A 346 0.41 -3.49 -13.30
CA GLY A 346 0.65 -3.18 -11.89
C GLY A 346 -0.60 -3.32 -11.06
N ASP A 347 -0.54 -2.78 -9.86
CA ASP A 347 -1.58 -2.89 -8.84
C ASP A 347 -2.44 -1.62 -8.68
N GLY A 348 -2.36 -0.68 -9.62
CA GLY A 348 -3.02 0.63 -9.57
C GLY A 348 -2.18 1.72 -8.90
N THR A 349 -1.05 1.37 -8.31
CA THR A 349 -0.13 2.29 -7.63
C THR A 349 1.32 2.06 -8.07
N VAL A 350 1.76 0.82 -8.06
CA VAL A 350 3.13 0.40 -8.36
C VAL A 350 3.13 -0.52 -9.58
N SER A 351 3.98 -0.25 -10.55
CA SER A 351 4.17 -1.13 -11.71
C SER A 351 4.85 -2.42 -11.29
N THR A 352 4.58 -3.50 -12.02
CA THR A 352 5.18 -4.81 -11.76
C THR A 352 6.70 -4.76 -11.78
N GLU A 353 7.29 -4.00 -12.70
CA GLU A 353 8.76 -3.83 -12.79
C GLU A 353 9.33 -3.15 -11.53
N SER A 354 8.64 -2.14 -10.98
CA SER A 354 9.07 -1.47 -9.74
C SER A 354 8.91 -2.37 -8.52
N ALA A 355 7.93 -3.28 -8.51
CA ALA A 355 7.63 -4.13 -7.37
C ALA A 355 8.47 -5.42 -7.32
N ALA A 356 8.97 -5.90 -8.46
CA ALA A 356 9.61 -7.21 -8.56
C ALA A 356 11.08 -7.22 -8.07
N LEU A 357 11.83 -6.16 -8.28
CA LEU A 357 13.27 -6.05 -7.97
C LEU A 357 14.08 -7.30 -8.37
N GLY A 358 13.72 -7.95 -9.49
CA GLY A 358 14.38 -9.17 -9.95
C GLY A 358 14.19 -10.42 -9.08
N ALA A 359 13.28 -10.38 -8.09
CA ALA A 359 12.98 -11.49 -7.18
C ALA A 359 12.06 -12.53 -7.83
N PHE A 360 11.91 -13.68 -7.14
CA PHE A 360 10.79 -14.57 -7.40
C PHE A 360 9.47 -13.84 -7.13
N THR A 361 8.55 -13.88 -8.08
CA THR A 361 7.31 -13.13 -8.00
C THR A 361 6.09 -14.04 -7.98
N THR A 362 5.10 -13.68 -7.15
CA THR A 362 3.74 -14.22 -7.20
C THR A 362 2.82 -13.10 -7.72
N PRO A 363 2.45 -13.11 -9.01
CA PRO A 363 1.53 -12.12 -9.55
C PRO A 363 0.09 -12.43 -9.16
N LEU A 364 -0.63 -11.44 -8.63
CA LEU A 364 -2.03 -11.54 -8.25
C LEU A 364 -2.84 -10.42 -8.91
N PRO A 365 -4.03 -10.67 -9.47
CA PRO A 365 -4.87 -9.64 -10.08
C PRO A 365 -5.58 -8.82 -9.01
N LEU A 366 -4.81 -8.09 -8.20
CA LEU A 366 -5.26 -7.35 -7.02
C LEU A 366 -4.79 -5.90 -7.06
N GLN A 367 -5.57 -5.02 -6.46
CA GLN A 367 -5.18 -3.64 -6.19
C GLN A 367 -4.17 -3.56 -5.05
N HIS A 368 -3.39 -2.48 -5.03
CA HIS A 368 -2.31 -2.21 -4.09
C HIS A 368 -2.67 -2.46 -2.62
N GLY A 369 -3.78 -1.89 -2.14
CA GLY A 369 -4.23 -2.12 -0.76
C GLY A 369 -4.81 -3.51 -0.53
N ALA A 370 -5.36 -4.15 -1.57
CA ALA A 370 -5.98 -5.47 -1.47
C ALA A 370 -4.94 -6.59 -1.33
N VAL A 371 -3.73 -6.41 -1.86
CA VAL A 371 -2.65 -7.44 -1.77
C VAL A 371 -2.34 -7.81 -0.32
N ALA A 372 -2.47 -6.87 0.62
CA ALA A 372 -2.24 -7.12 2.05
C ALA A 372 -3.48 -7.61 2.82
N ALA A 373 -4.62 -7.85 2.17
CA ALA A 373 -5.87 -8.23 2.81
C ALA A 373 -6.62 -9.38 2.11
N ASP A 374 -6.23 -9.74 0.89
CA ASP A 374 -6.89 -10.77 0.09
C ASP A 374 -6.57 -12.16 0.62
N PRO A 375 -7.57 -13.07 0.72
CA PRO A 375 -7.35 -14.43 1.23
C PRO A 375 -6.31 -15.22 0.46
N PHE A 376 -6.26 -15.13 -0.87
CA PHE A 376 -5.26 -15.85 -1.68
C PHE A 376 -3.85 -15.32 -1.44
N ALA A 377 -3.71 -13.99 -1.31
CA ALA A 377 -2.42 -13.39 -0.93
C ALA A 377 -1.99 -13.85 0.47
N MET A 378 -2.93 -13.92 1.42
CA MET A 378 -2.66 -14.39 2.78
C MET A 378 -2.26 -15.86 2.82
N ASP A 379 -2.89 -16.72 2.02
CA ASP A 379 -2.53 -18.14 1.93
C ASP A 379 -1.13 -18.32 1.30
N ALA A 380 -0.83 -17.60 0.22
CA ALA A 380 0.49 -17.61 -0.41
C ALA A 380 1.59 -17.12 0.56
N LEU A 381 1.33 -16.04 1.30
CA LEU A 381 2.25 -15.53 2.32
C LEU A 381 2.44 -16.55 3.46
N ALA A 382 1.37 -17.19 3.91
CA ALA A 382 1.43 -18.19 4.97
C ALA A 382 2.33 -19.37 4.58
N GLU A 383 2.24 -19.84 3.33
CA GLU A 383 3.13 -20.87 2.79
C GLU A 383 4.59 -20.40 2.78
N LEU A 384 4.86 -19.21 2.26
CA LEU A 384 6.21 -18.64 2.21
C LEU A 384 6.81 -18.41 3.61
N VAL A 385 6.00 -17.92 4.57
CA VAL A 385 6.43 -17.72 5.97
C VAL A 385 6.77 -19.05 6.63
N ARG A 386 6.03 -20.12 6.36
CA ARG A 386 6.34 -21.45 6.86
C ARG A 386 7.55 -22.11 6.18
N GLY A 387 8.00 -21.53 5.06
CA GLY A 387 9.07 -22.09 4.24
C GLY A 387 8.61 -23.20 3.28
N ASP A 388 7.31 -23.29 3.06
CA ASP A 388 6.73 -24.19 2.07
C ASP A 388 7.02 -23.66 0.64
N ARG A 389 7.06 -24.58 -0.33
CA ARG A 389 7.18 -24.19 -1.74
C ARG A 389 5.82 -23.67 -2.22
N HIS A 390 5.73 -22.38 -2.46
CA HIS A 390 4.55 -21.81 -3.11
C HIS A 390 4.49 -22.25 -4.57
N LEU A 391 3.43 -22.99 -4.94
CA LEU A 391 3.24 -23.51 -6.31
C LEU A 391 2.70 -22.46 -7.30
N GLY A 392 2.53 -21.21 -6.87
CA GLY A 392 1.94 -20.12 -7.66
C GLY A 392 0.41 -20.07 -7.57
N PRO A 393 -0.23 -18.99 -8.04
CA PRO A 393 -1.68 -18.90 -8.07
C PRO A 393 -2.26 -19.96 -9.01
N PRO A 394 -3.49 -20.45 -8.77
CA PRO A 394 -4.14 -21.36 -9.68
C PRO A 394 -4.24 -20.73 -11.08
N MET A 395 -3.75 -21.47 -12.09
CA MET A 395 -3.81 -21.01 -13.48
C MET A 395 -5.28 -20.85 -13.89
N GLY A 396 -5.72 -19.62 -14.24
CA GLY A 396 -7.01 -19.42 -14.88
C GLY A 396 -7.85 -18.20 -14.49
N GLY A 397 -7.42 -17.36 -13.57
CA GLY A 397 -8.16 -16.13 -13.21
C GLY A 397 -7.86 -14.97 -14.14
N ALA A 398 -8.77 -14.61 -15.07
CA ALA A 398 -8.72 -13.31 -15.74
C ALA A 398 -9.22 -12.24 -14.76
N GLY A 399 -8.35 -11.75 -13.88
CA GLY A 399 -8.69 -10.77 -12.86
C GLY A 399 -9.44 -9.55 -13.39
N CYS A 400 -10.19 -8.86 -12.54
CA CYS A 400 -10.85 -7.59 -12.89
C CYS A 400 -10.14 -6.42 -12.23
N GLY A 401 -10.00 -5.32 -12.96
CA GLY A 401 -9.58 -4.00 -12.46
C GLY A 401 -10.77 -3.07 -12.33
N LEU A 402 -10.68 -2.06 -11.49
CA LEU A 402 -11.70 -1.05 -11.27
C LEU A 402 -11.06 0.33 -11.23
N ASP A 403 -11.62 1.24 -12.00
CA ASP A 403 -11.25 2.64 -12.02
C ASP A 403 -12.50 3.47 -11.73
N THR A 404 -12.46 4.26 -10.64
CA THR A 404 -13.55 5.13 -10.19
C THR A 404 -12.98 6.50 -9.80
N PRO A 405 -13.79 7.58 -9.85
CA PRO A 405 -13.35 8.85 -9.31
C PRO A 405 -13.16 8.76 -7.78
N ASP A 406 -12.18 9.48 -7.25
CA ASP A 406 -11.99 9.62 -5.81
C ASP A 406 -13.11 10.45 -5.15
N LEU A 407 -13.67 11.42 -5.91
CA LEU A 407 -14.70 12.35 -5.47
C LEU A 407 -15.81 12.43 -6.51
N ALA A 408 -17.05 12.36 -6.05
CA ALA A 408 -18.27 12.60 -6.83
C ALA A 408 -19.18 13.61 -6.07
N GLU A 409 -20.13 14.21 -6.75
CA GLU A 409 -21.10 15.13 -6.16
C GLU A 409 -22.44 14.42 -5.94
N ALA A 410 -23.07 14.65 -4.81
CA ALA A 410 -24.40 14.09 -4.51
C ALA A 410 -25.43 14.57 -5.55
N GLY A 411 -26.22 13.63 -6.03
CA GLY A 411 -27.21 13.90 -7.09
C GLY A 411 -26.65 13.94 -8.50
N SER A 412 -25.32 13.97 -8.68
CA SER A 412 -24.67 13.94 -10.00
C SER A 412 -24.26 12.52 -10.39
N PRO A 413 -24.47 12.09 -11.65
CA PRO A 413 -24.01 10.78 -12.11
C PRO A 413 -22.48 10.78 -12.27
N TRP A 414 -21.83 9.70 -11.84
CA TRP A 414 -20.41 9.45 -12.09
C TRP A 414 -20.19 8.07 -12.71
N THR A 415 -19.13 7.92 -13.47
CA THR A 415 -18.87 6.72 -14.26
C THR A 415 -17.63 6.00 -13.72
N MET A 416 -17.72 4.67 -13.66
CA MET A 416 -16.61 3.78 -13.39
C MET A 416 -16.26 2.93 -14.62
N THR A 417 -15.01 2.52 -14.71
CA THR A 417 -14.51 1.62 -15.76
C THR A 417 -14.04 0.31 -15.13
N ILE A 418 -14.48 -0.82 -15.71
CA ILE A 418 -14.09 -2.16 -15.27
C ILE A 418 -13.23 -2.79 -16.40
N ARG A 419 -12.04 -3.24 -16.04
CA ARG A 419 -11.07 -3.86 -16.93
C ARG A 419 -11.01 -5.38 -16.73
N GLY A 420 -10.54 -6.10 -17.73
CA GLY A 420 -10.36 -7.55 -17.71
C GLY A 420 -11.51 -8.30 -18.38
N PRO A 421 -12.76 -8.26 -17.88
CA PRO A 421 -13.87 -8.93 -18.52
C PRO A 421 -14.22 -8.32 -19.89
N ALA A 422 -14.34 -9.18 -20.92
CA ALA A 422 -14.72 -8.74 -22.26
C ALA A 422 -16.25 -8.58 -22.46
N SER A 423 -17.03 -8.94 -21.45
CA SER A 423 -18.51 -8.98 -21.51
C SER A 423 -19.08 -8.67 -20.12
N PRO A 424 -20.25 -8.02 -20.01
CA PRO A 424 -20.94 -7.82 -18.74
C PRO A 424 -21.45 -9.13 -18.12
N SER A 425 -21.52 -10.22 -18.90
CA SER A 425 -22.01 -11.51 -18.42
C SER A 425 -21.13 -12.09 -17.32
N GLY A 426 -21.70 -12.27 -16.14
CA GLY A 426 -20.98 -12.81 -14.97
C GLY A 426 -20.09 -11.80 -14.23
N VAL A 427 -20.25 -10.51 -14.55
CA VAL A 427 -19.68 -9.41 -13.78
C VAL A 427 -20.80 -8.77 -12.96
N THR A 428 -20.56 -8.61 -11.67
CA THR A 428 -21.47 -7.88 -10.76
C THR A 428 -20.77 -6.64 -10.22
N CYS A 429 -21.48 -5.51 -10.21
CA CYS A 429 -21.01 -4.28 -9.63
C CYS A 429 -21.99 -3.83 -8.54
N ARG A 430 -21.52 -3.74 -7.31
CA ARG A 430 -22.28 -3.31 -6.13
C ARG A 430 -21.70 -2.00 -5.61
N VAL A 431 -22.57 -1.08 -5.27
CA VAL A 431 -22.20 0.18 -4.63
C VAL A 431 -22.97 0.29 -3.33
N GLU A 432 -22.26 0.43 -2.24
CA GLU A 432 -22.84 0.52 -0.90
C GLU A 432 -22.25 1.71 -0.13
N ARG A 433 -23.06 2.46 0.57
CA ARG A 433 -22.61 3.46 1.53
C ARG A 433 -22.04 2.75 2.77
N LEU A 434 -21.10 3.39 3.47
CA LEU A 434 -20.45 2.75 4.62
C LEU A 434 -21.36 2.43 5.80
N ASP A 435 -22.58 2.96 5.83
CA ASP A 435 -23.61 2.59 6.81
C ASP A 435 -24.39 1.33 6.43
N GLY A 436 -24.06 0.71 5.30
CA GLY A 436 -24.69 -0.50 4.79
C GLY A 436 -25.84 -0.25 3.81
N THR A 437 -26.16 0.99 3.49
CA THR A 437 -27.17 1.31 2.48
C THR A 437 -26.64 0.97 1.08
N GLU A 438 -27.25 0.02 0.41
CA GLU A 438 -26.90 -0.34 -0.97
C GLU A 438 -27.63 0.58 -1.98
N LEU A 439 -26.90 1.02 -2.99
CA LEU A 439 -27.51 1.66 -4.16
C LEU A 439 -28.07 0.58 -5.09
N PRO A 440 -29.04 0.94 -5.96
CA PRO A 440 -29.50 0.04 -7.00
C PRO A 440 -28.32 -0.53 -7.82
N PRO A 441 -28.39 -1.81 -8.23
CA PRO A 441 -27.30 -2.43 -8.98
C PRO A 441 -26.91 -1.59 -10.20
N ALA A 442 -25.63 -1.29 -10.33
CA ALA A 442 -25.09 -0.51 -11.45
C ALA A 442 -25.23 -1.31 -12.75
N ARG A 443 -25.83 -0.70 -13.78
CA ARG A 443 -25.97 -1.33 -15.09
C ARG A 443 -24.64 -1.25 -15.83
N LEU A 444 -24.11 -2.41 -16.16
CA LEU A 444 -22.88 -2.53 -16.94
C LEU A 444 -23.19 -2.39 -18.45
N SER A 445 -22.44 -1.56 -19.11
CA SER A 445 -22.47 -1.38 -20.58
C SER A 445 -21.06 -1.56 -21.16
N LEU A 446 -20.98 -2.12 -22.36
CA LEU A 446 -19.72 -2.22 -23.09
C LEU A 446 -19.56 -1.00 -24.00
N HIS A 447 -18.57 -0.17 -23.73
CA HIS A 447 -18.24 0.99 -24.55
C HIS A 447 -16.76 0.96 -24.91
N ASN A 448 -16.41 1.04 -26.20
CA ASN A 448 -15.03 1.00 -26.71
C ASN A 448 -14.19 -0.16 -26.13
N ARG A 449 -14.75 -1.36 -26.08
CA ARG A 449 -14.15 -2.58 -25.48
C ARG A 449 -13.85 -2.49 -23.97
N ARG A 450 -14.42 -1.51 -23.26
CA ARG A 450 -14.33 -1.38 -21.80
C ARG A 450 -15.73 -1.51 -21.21
N LEU A 451 -15.85 -2.26 -20.13
CA LEU A 451 -17.07 -2.26 -19.34
C LEU A 451 -17.14 -0.98 -18.53
N THR A 452 -18.23 -0.28 -18.63
CA THR A 452 -18.51 0.94 -17.85
C THR A 452 -19.81 0.79 -17.10
N ALA A 453 -19.91 1.46 -15.97
CA ALA A 453 -21.15 1.61 -15.24
C ALA A 453 -21.29 3.05 -14.77
N THR A 454 -22.49 3.58 -14.85
CA THR A 454 -22.84 4.89 -14.31
C THR A 454 -23.65 4.72 -13.04
N VAL A 455 -23.29 5.44 -12.01
CA VAL A 455 -23.91 5.42 -10.68
C VAL A 455 -24.31 6.84 -10.32
N ARG A 456 -25.39 6.96 -9.56
CA ARG A 456 -25.83 8.20 -8.93
C ARG A 456 -26.10 7.92 -7.47
N ALA A 457 -25.49 8.70 -6.60
CA ALA A 457 -25.73 8.69 -5.16
C ALA A 457 -26.33 10.05 -4.77
N ASP A 458 -27.52 10.04 -4.20
CA ASP A 458 -28.23 11.27 -3.86
C ASP A 458 -27.83 11.82 -2.48
N GLU A 459 -27.24 10.99 -1.62
CA GLU A 459 -26.81 11.39 -0.29
C GLU A 459 -25.27 11.51 -0.20
N PRO A 460 -24.77 12.59 0.43
CA PRO A 460 -23.33 12.69 0.72
C PRO A 460 -22.86 11.57 1.65
N GLY A 461 -21.63 11.10 1.42
CA GLY A 461 -21.04 10.06 2.24
C GLY A 461 -19.92 9.33 1.55
N LEU A 462 -19.36 8.35 2.23
CA LEU A 462 -18.34 7.47 1.68
C LEU A 462 -18.98 6.19 1.17
N TYR A 463 -18.77 5.89 -0.10
CA TYR A 463 -19.33 4.75 -0.79
C TYR A 463 -18.23 3.75 -1.17
N ARG A 464 -18.54 2.47 -1.07
CA ARG A 464 -17.70 1.38 -1.58
C ARG A 464 -18.28 0.86 -2.88
N VAL A 465 -17.46 0.84 -3.90
CA VAL A 465 -17.72 0.11 -5.16
C VAL A 465 -17.04 -1.24 -5.08
N THR A 466 -17.77 -2.30 -5.31
CA THR A 466 -17.21 -3.67 -5.37
C THR A 466 -17.61 -4.32 -6.69
N VAL A 467 -16.61 -4.77 -7.43
CA VAL A 467 -16.79 -5.55 -8.65
C VAL A 467 -16.36 -6.98 -8.41
N ARG A 468 -17.16 -7.94 -8.89
CA ARG A 468 -16.81 -9.37 -8.91
C ARG A 468 -16.97 -9.88 -10.33
N SER A 469 -16.06 -10.69 -10.78
CA SER A 469 -16.13 -11.41 -12.05
C SER A 469 -16.40 -12.90 -11.86
N ARG A 470 -16.70 -13.61 -12.96
CA ARG A 470 -16.99 -15.05 -12.96
C ARG A 470 -15.90 -15.93 -12.36
N ASP A 471 -14.67 -15.52 -12.48
CA ASP A 471 -13.49 -16.21 -11.94
C ASP A 471 -13.27 -15.94 -10.44
N ASN A 472 -14.27 -15.38 -9.77
CA ASN A 472 -14.25 -15.00 -8.36
C ASN A 472 -13.27 -13.88 -8.01
N SER A 473 -12.63 -13.23 -8.98
CA SER A 473 -11.83 -12.04 -8.70
C SER A 473 -12.73 -10.93 -8.18
N ARG A 474 -12.26 -10.25 -7.15
CA ARG A 474 -12.97 -9.15 -6.48
C ARG A 474 -12.05 -7.96 -6.37
N VAL A 475 -12.55 -6.81 -6.77
CA VAL A 475 -11.88 -5.53 -6.61
C VAL A 475 -12.83 -4.54 -5.92
N SER A 476 -12.30 -3.71 -5.04
CA SER A 476 -13.10 -2.69 -4.34
C SER A 476 -12.36 -1.36 -4.28
N GLN A 477 -13.10 -0.26 -4.45
CA GLN A 477 -12.59 1.10 -4.36
C GLN A 477 -13.59 1.98 -3.60
N LEU A 478 -13.09 3.04 -2.92
CA LEU A 478 -13.94 4.03 -2.24
C LEU A 478 -14.13 5.26 -3.11
N VAL A 479 -15.33 5.81 -3.04
CA VAL A 479 -15.71 7.08 -3.66
C VAL A 479 -16.32 7.97 -2.57
N LEU A 480 -15.79 9.16 -2.38
CA LEU A 480 -16.44 10.17 -1.55
C LEU A 480 -17.48 10.89 -2.40
N VAL A 481 -18.73 10.91 -1.93
CA VAL A 481 -19.79 11.72 -2.50
C VAL A 481 -19.94 12.97 -1.64
N ALA A 482 -19.57 14.13 -2.19
CA ALA A 482 -19.67 15.42 -1.49
C ALA A 482 -21.07 16.03 -1.63
N PRO A 483 -21.49 16.93 -0.73
CA PRO A 483 -22.68 17.74 -0.93
C PRO A 483 -22.61 18.55 -2.23
N PRO A 484 -23.75 18.89 -2.84
CA PRO A 484 -23.79 19.78 -4.02
C PRO A 484 -23.03 21.09 -3.77
N GLY A 485 -22.18 21.51 -4.72
CA GLY A 485 -21.33 22.69 -4.59
C GLY A 485 -20.09 22.51 -3.70
N GLY A 486 -19.90 21.35 -3.07
CA GLY A 486 -18.73 21.09 -2.21
C GLY A 486 -17.44 20.83 -2.98
N ALA A 487 -17.52 20.53 -4.26
CA ALA A 487 -16.35 20.27 -5.10
C ALA A 487 -15.65 21.56 -5.59
N GLU A 488 -16.32 22.68 -5.59
CA GLU A 488 -15.78 23.97 -6.05
C GLU A 488 -15.06 24.77 -4.96
N ALA A 489 -15.25 24.46 -3.68
CA ALA A 489 -14.66 25.21 -2.57
C ALA A 489 -13.13 25.09 -2.44
N ASP A 490 -12.50 24.15 -3.13
CA ASP A 490 -11.03 23.92 -3.08
C ASP A 490 -10.26 24.71 -4.17
N GLY A 491 -10.97 25.38 -5.08
CA GLY A 491 -10.36 26.07 -6.26
C GLY A 491 -10.13 27.58 -6.12
N ASN A 492 -10.64 28.24 -5.09
CA ASN A 492 -10.72 29.71 -5.12
C ASN A 492 -10.25 30.45 -3.85
N GLU A 493 -9.51 29.84 -2.93
CA GLU A 493 -8.98 30.50 -1.73
C GLU A 493 -7.48 30.82 -1.75
N ASP A 494 -6.82 30.90 -2.90
CA ASP A 494 -5.38 31.20 -2.95
C ASP A 494 -5.02 32.40 -3.86
N THR A 495 -5.79 33.49 -3.75
CA THR A 495 -5.35 34.79 -4.25
C THR A 495 -5.46 35.87 -3.15
N SER A 496 -4.70 35.66 -2.07
CA SER A 496 -4.33 36.80 -1.19
C SER A 496 -2.82 36.89 -1.13
N PRO A 497 -2.23 38.02 -1.48
CA PRO A 497 -0.78 38.18 -1.41
C PRO A 497 -0.31 38.17 0.04
N ASP A 498 0.79 37.46 0.25
CA ASP A 498 1.57 37.47 1.48
C ASP A 498 1.68 38.84 2.09
N GLN A 499 1.18 39.00 3.30
CA GLN A 499 1.69 40.07 4.19
C GLN A 499 2.69 39.43 5.16
N PRO A 500 3.90 39.98 5.30
CA PRO A 500 4.95 39.45 6.15
C PRO A 500 4.66 39.76 7.61
N TRP A 501 4.82 38.70 8.45
CA TRP A 501 5.09 38.85 9.89
C TRP A 501 6.24 37.92 10.27
#